data_d5f467eca8007c525f96ac8502a18310
#
_entry.id   d5f467eca8007c525f96ac8502a18310
#
_cell.length_a   1.000
_cell.length_b   1.000
_cell.length_c   1.000
_cell.angle_alpha   90.00
_cell.angle_beta   90.00
_cell.angle_gamma   90.00
#
_symmetry.space_group_name_H-M   'P 1'
#
loop_
_entity.id
_entity.type
_entity.pdbx_description
1 polymer ?
#
loop_
_entity_poly.entity_id
_entity_poly.type
_entity_poly.pdbx_seq_one_letter_code
_entity_poly.pdbx_strand_id
1 'polypeptide(L)'
;DICTLQILPEVLEAGVDSLKIEGRMKRTEYAAGVAAMYRKYVDLYRKKGKEGYHVEKKDIQDLMDLYNRGGFSTGYYQRYHGVSMMSMKRQNHYGTEGAMLLEQRKGGQLTFKALENLQKGDMLESATVAEDVKKGRIFSMKVRDAGRLQKGGIWNRTYNAKLMEGLKEKYIGKILYEKIKGKLMIFKGKPVILTVTYDGPEGRITASQSGAIVQAAQKQPIAEERVRKQMMRTGNSPYLFEHLQVVMDEECFLPMQSFNELRRGALEALQEKQLQAYQRKSDKSGKTGENSPEMEKVEAEKSANDGKQEKKAKLSVSIERADLFEEMLQIEGVKRIYLDSKCFLDFRMCEQIPSMAQRCQGQKKELWYIFPSLFRTKDQELWDQQMKQYMTCFDGMMVKNTEQIAYLEQIGYDGTWAADYNVYAYNKEAKAFLRNLGCSFFVCPAELTFKELKERDCDGDEMLVYGRIPVMTSTQCLKKSAGHCQKTPELFKVRDRKGKEFPVKNCCSYCYNVIYNSVPVSLHGWSEEVRKCSPASVRLAFTTESNKEAAAVAKRFVKEYLWGEELGEPGYEFTRGHYKRGVE
;
A
#
# COMPACT_ATOMS: atom_id res chain seq x y z
N ASP A 1 10.06 8.84 9.91
CA ASP A 1 8.89 9.18 9.08
C ASP A 1 9.28 10.22 8.04
N ILE A 2 8.55 10.23 6.89
CA ILE A 2 8.81 11.18 5.79
C ILE A 2 8.08 12.50 6.09
N CYS A 3 8.80 13.62 5.99
CA CYS A 3 8.25 14.97 6.03
C CYS A 3 8.94 15.81 4.95
N THR A 4 8.17 16.25 3.96
CA THR A 4 8.68 17.03 2.83
C THR A 4 8.48 18.55 3.00
N LEU A 5 8.06 18.99 4.18
CA LEU A 5 7.69 20.39 4.41
C LEU A 5 8.83 21.37 4.06
N GLN A 6 10.08 21.02 4.39
CA GLN A 6 11.24 21.88 4.08
C GLN A 6 11.59 21.95 2.60
N ILE A 7 11.20 20.93 1.83
CA ILE A 7 11.45 20.83 0.37
C ILE A 7 10.14 20.94 -0.43
N LEU A 8 9.08 21.44 0.21
CA LEU A 8 7.77 21.55 -0.44
C LEU A 8 7.79 22.43 -1.71
N PRO A 9 8.56 23.53 -1.78
CA PRO A 9 8.69 24.30 -3.03
C PRO A 9 9.14 23.44 -4.20
N GLU A 10 10.19 22.62 -4.03
CA GLU A 10 10.71 21.74 -5.06
C GLU A 10 9.68 20.68 -5.49
N VAL A 11 8.93 20.15 -4.53
CA VAL A 11 7.85 19.18 -4.82
C VAL A 11 6.75 19.84 -5.65
N LEU A 12 6.37 21.08 -5.34
CA LEU A 12 5.35 21.81 -6.09
C LEU A 12 5.85 22.25 -7.48
N GLU A 13 7.12 22.67 -7.59
CA GLU A 13 7.77 23.03 -8.86
C GLU A 13 7.89 21.84 -9.82
N ALA A 14 7.91 20.60 -9.29
CA ALA A 14 7.86 19.39 -10.10
C ALA A 14 6.50 19.16 -10.81
N GLY A 15 5.51 20.02 -10.59
CA GLY A 15 4.22 19.98 -11.27
C GLY A 15 3.23 18.95 -10.71
N VAL A 16 3.33 18.60 -9.43
CA VAL A 16 2.37 17.66 -8.81
C VAL A 16 1.02 18.37 -8.57
N ASP A 17 -0.08 17.73 -8.93
CA ASP A 17 -1.43 18.25 -8.74
C ASP A 17 -1.94 18.06 -7.31
N SER A 18 -1.47 17.03 -6.62
CA SER A 18 -2.02 16.61 -5.33
C SER A 18 -0.94 16.01 -4.42
N LEU A 19 -1.05 16.32 -3.13
CA LEU A 19 -0.18 15.79 -2.09
C LEU A 19 -0.91 14.71 -1.29
N LYS A 20 -0.38 13.49 -1.28
CA LYS A 20 -0.94 12.39 -0.49
C LYS A 20 -0.35 12.38 0.92
N ILE A 21 -1.22 12.50 1.93
CA ILE A 21 -0.86 12.36 3.35
C ILE A 21 -1.18 10.93 3.78
N GLU A 22 -0.18 10.21 4.28
CA GLU A 22 -0.34 8.85 4.78
C GLU A 22 -0.42 8.85 6.31
N GLY A 23 -1.45 8.21 6.84
CA GLY A 23 -1.69 8.21 8.28
C GLY A 23 -2.65 7.10 8.71
N ARG A 24 -2.61 5.95 8.05
CA ARG A 24 -3.44 4.79 8.40
C ARG A 24 -3.31 4.47 9.90
N MET A 25 -4.43 4.29 10.56
CA MET A 25 -4.55 4.02 12.00
C MET A 25 -4.02 5.16 12.91
N LYS A 26 -3.90 6.37 12.40
CA LYS A 26 -3.60 7.56 13.21
C LYS A 26 -4.89 8.19 13.76
N ARG A 27 -4.72 9.02 14.80
CA ARG A 27 -5.85 9.78 15.38
C ARG A 27 -6.34 10.84 14.41
N THR A 28 -7.58 11.29 14.57
CA THR A 28 -8.18 12.36 13.76
C THR A 28 -7.37 13.65 13.82
N GLU A 29 -6.81 13.97 15.00
CA GLU A 29 -5.95 15.15 15.21
C GLU A 29 -4.68 15.11 14.35
N TYR A 30 -4.12 13.92 14.09
CA TYR A 30 -3.01 13.76 13.15
C TYR A 30 -3.42 14.17 11.73
N ALA A 31 -4.53 13.65 11.24
CA ALA A 31 -5.01 13.96 9.90
C ALA A 31 -5.30 15.47 9.74
N ALA A 32 -6.02 16.05 10.71
CA ALA A 32 -6.34 17.47 10.72
C ALA A 32 -5.09 18.35 10.82
N GLY A 33 -4.17 18.02 11.73
CA GLY A 33 -2.96 18.81 11.97
C GLY A 33 -1.98 18.76 10.81
N VAL A 34 -1.74 17.59 10.22
CA VAL A 34 -0.84 17.46 9.06
C VAL A 34 -1.44 18.16 7.84
N ALA A 35 -2.73 17.97 7.56
CA ALA A 35 -3.40 18.63 6.42
C ALA A 35 -3.37 20.16 6.57
N ALA A 36 -3.68 20.68 7.76
CA ALA A 36 -3.65 22.11 8.04
C ALA A 36 -2.23 22.68 7.89
N MET A 37 -1.20 21.95 8.32
CA MET A 37 0.18 22.38 8.21
C MET A 37 0.63 22.44 6.75
N TYR A 38 0.39 21.40 5.97
CA TYR A 38 0.73 21.42 4.55
C TYR A 38 -0.07 22.47 3.78
N ARG A 39 -1.36 22.68 4.10
CA ARG A 39 -2.16 23.76 3.52
C ARG A 39 -1.57 25.13 3.80
N LYS A 40 -1.17 25.41 5.06
CA LYS A 40 -0.49 26.67 5.45
C LYS A 40 0.73 26.93 4.57
N TYR A 41 1.55 25.94 4.33
CA TYR A 41 2.80 26.10 3.61
C TYR A 41 2.65 26.08 2.09
N VAL A 42 1.67 25.39 1.53
CA VAL A 42 1.28 25.53 0.12
C VAL A 42 0.79 26.96 -0.15
N ASP A 43 -0.04 27.52 0.73
CA ASP A 43 -0.53 28.90 0.58
C ASP A 43 0.60 29.93 0.77
N LEU A 44 1.53 29.70 1.69
CA LEU A 44 2.72 30.53 1.86
C LEU A 44 3.56 30.58 0.57
N TYR A 45 3.85 29.39 -0.01
CA TYR A 45 4.58 29.28 -1.26
C TYR A 45 3.86 29.99 -2.41
N ARG A 46 2.55 29.75 -2.58
CA ARG A 46 1.75 30.42 -3.61
C ARG A 46 1.74 31.94 -3.49
N LYS A 47 1.77 32.46 -2.25
CA LYS A 47 1.74 33.89 -1.98
C LYS A 47 3.10 34.58 -2.11
N LYS A 48 4.19 33.92 -1.66
CA LYS A 48 5.51 34.53 -1.50
C LYS A 48 6.60 33.94 -2.41
N GLY A 49 6.31 32.89 -3.15
CA GLY A 49 7.29 32.15 -3.95
C GLY A 49 8.34 31.45 -3.11
N LYS A 50 9.34 30.88 -3.77
CA LYS A 50 10.42 30.13 -3.15
C LYS A 50 11.31 30.97 -2.24
N GLU A 51 11.61 32.18 -2.63
CA GLU A 51 12.46 33.12 -1.86
C GLU A 51 11.85 33.53 -0.52
N GLY A 52 10.51 33.66 -0.48
CA GLY A 52 9.77 33.96 0.75
C GLY A 52 9.33 32.76 1.55
N TYR A 53 9.73 31.55 1.13
CA TYR A 53 9.36 30.31 1.80
C TYR A 53 10.37 29.96 2.89
N HIS A 54 9.90 29.85 4.12
CA HIS A 54 10.66 29.29 5.21
C HIS A 54 9.73 28.53 6.17
N VAL A 55 10.22 27.45 6.76
CA VAL A 55 9.47 26.62 7.70
C VAL A 55 9.88 26.99 9.13
N GLU A 56 8.89 27.34 9.94
CA GLU A 56 9.09 27.67 11.34
C GLU A 56 9.48 26.41 12.14
N LYS A 57 10.46 26.54 13.02
CA LYS A 57 10.88 25.43 13.90
C LYS A 57 9.73 24.89 14.75
N LYS A 58 8.84 25.78 15.18
CA LYS A 58 7.66 25.41 15.97
C LYS A 58 6.72 24.48 15.19
N ASP A 59 6.52 24.73 13.90
CA ASP A 59 5.62 23.90 13.07
C ASP A 59 6.18 22.50 12.84
N ILE A 60 7.51 22.37 12.69
CA ILE A 60 8.16 21.05 12.66
C ILE A 60 7.99 20.33 14.00
N GLN A 61 8.14 21.06 15.12
CA GLN A 61 7.92 20.52 16.46
C GLN A 61 6.49 20.03 16.65
N ASP A 62 5.50 20.80 16.20
CA ASP A 62 4.09 20.42 16.26
C ASP A 62 3.79 19.16 15.42
N LEU A 63 4.38 19.03 14.23
CA LEU A 63 4.29 17.81 13.44
C LEU A 63 4.94 16.60 14.14
N MET A 64 6.08 16.82 14.83
CA MET A 64 6.73 15.77 15.61
C MET A 64 5.90 15.36 16.83
N ASP A 65 5.20 16.31 17.47
CA ASP A 65 4.26 16.03 18.57
C ASP A 65 3.02 15.27 18.10
N LEU A 66 2.57 15.47 16.85
CA LEU A 66 1.49 14.68 16.27
C LEU A 66 1.89 13.22 16.07
N TYR A 67 3.03 12.98 15.43
CA TYR A 67 3.59 11.63 15.29
C TYR A 67 4.99 11.62 14.68
N ASN A 68 5.93 10.94 15.32
CA ASN A 68 7.21 10.55 14.75
C ASN A 68 7.75 9.29 15.43
N ARG A 69 8.68 8.57 14.78
CA ARG A 69 9.37 7.37 15.30
C ARG A 69 10.86 7.61 15.52
N GLY A 70 11.23 8.83 15.85
CA GLY A 70 12.62 9.22 16.11
C GLY A 70 13.16 10.27 15.16
N GLY A 71 12.26 11.11 14.62
CA GLY A 71 12.55 12.23 13.74
C GLY A 71 11.98 12.07 12.33
N PHE A 72 12.27 13.06 11.51
CA PHE A 72 11.85 13.14 10.12
C PHE A 72 13.02 13.00 9.15
N SER A 73 12.72 12.50 7.95
CA SER A 73 13.60 12.51 6.78
C SER A 73 12.82 12.99 5.56
N THR A 74 13.52 13.44 4.53
CA THR A 74 12.91 13.78 3.25
C THR A 74 12.63 12.55 2.37
N GLY A 75 12.78 11.34 2.92
CA GLY A 75 12.63 10.10 2.15
C GLY A 75 13.67 10.01 1.03
N TYR A 76 13.20 9.61 -0.15
CA TYR A 76 14.06 9.47 -1.34
C TYR A 76 14.13 10.73 -2.22
N TYR A 77 13.47 11.83 -1.85
CA TYR A 77 13.39 13.02 -2.70
C TYR A 77 14.73 13.66 -3.03
N GLN A 78 15.67 13.65 -2.07
CA GLN A 78 16.99 14.27 -2.24
C GLN A 78 18.16 13.28 -2.17
N ARG A 79 17.90 12.07 -1.68
CA ARG A 79 18.93 11.03 -1.53
C ARG A 79 18.35 9.68 -1.90
N TYR A 80 19.08 8.93 -2.67
CA TYR A 80 18.62 7.66 -3.21
C TYR A 80 18.45 6.55 -2.15
N HIS A 81 19.13 6.63 -1.03
CA HIS A 81 19.06 5.68 0.09
C HIS A 81 19.84 6.19 1.29
N GLY A 82 19.70 5.52 2.40
CA GLY A 82 20.60 5.71 3.55
C GLY A 82 20.01 5.16 4.84
N VAL A 83 20.90 4.90 5.79
CA VAL A 83 20.55 4.48 7.16
C VAL A 83 19.66 5.53 7.82
N SER A 84 19.84 6.81 7.49
CA SER A 84 19.07 7.94 8.01
C SER A 84 17.57 7.92 7.67
N MET A 85 17.15 7.11 6.69
CA MET A 85 15.75 7.02 6.32
C MET A 85 14.91 6.20 7.31
N MET A 86 15.53 5.22 7.97
CA MET A 86 14.87 4.34 8.94
C MET A 86 15.37 4.67 10.35
N SER A 87 14.44 4.97 11.25
CA SER A 87 14.78 5.14 12.66
C SER A 87 14.84 3.79 13.37
N MET A 88 15.91 3.56 14.13
CA MET A 88 16.08 2.42 15.04
C MET A 88 15.69 2.75 16.49
N LYS A 89 15.23 3.99 16.75
CA LYS A 89 14.97 4.45 18.11
C LYS A 89 13.74 3.80 18.74
N ARG A 90 12.60 3.80 18.03
CA ARG A 90 11.33 3.29 18.55
C ARG A 90 10.39 2.85 17.43
N GLN A 91 9.64 1.78 17.64
CA GLN A 91 8.63 1.30 16.70
C GLN A 91 7.35 2.16 16.71
N ASN A 92 6.99 2.71 17.88
CA ASN A 92 5.82 3.54 18.08
C ASN A 92 6.18 5.03 18.11
N HIS A 93 5.21 5.87 18.42
CA HIS A 93 5.42 7.30 18.57
C HIS A 93 6.54 7.60 19.57
N TYR A 94 7.56 8.31 19.09
CA TYR A 94 8.72 8.69 19.91
C TYR A 94 8.45 9.97 20.70
N GLY A 95 7.65 10.89 20.13
CA GLY A 95 7.41 12.20 20.71
C GLY A 95 8.58 13.17 20.54
N THR A 96 8.60 14.18 21.37
CA THR A 96 9.63 15.22 21.44
C THR A 96 10.22 15.29 22.85
N GLU A 97 11.46 15.72 22.98
CA GLU A 97 12.14 15.79 24.29
C GLU A 97 11.35 16.69 25.24
N GLY A 98 10.77 16.13 26.29
CA GLY A 98 9.93 16.83 27.25
C GLY A 98 10.62 17.16 28.56
N ALA A 99 11.29 16.17 29.15
CA ALA A 99 11.92 16.34 30.47
C ALA A 99 13.16 15.44 30.65
N MET A 100 14.10 15.86 31.47
CA MET A 100 15.27 15.08 31.86
C MET A 100 15.11 14.59 33.30
N LEU A 101 15.30 13.29 33.53
CA LEU A 101 15.23 12.68 34.84
C LEU A 101 16.45 13.09 35.71
N LEU A 102 16.16 13.72 36.83
CA LEU A 102 17.18 14.12 37.80
C LEU A 102 17.36 13.09 38.91
N GLU A 103 16.25 12.53 39.42
CA GLU A 103 16.26 11.64 40.58
C GLU A 103 15.08 10.66 40.51
N GLN A 104 15.32 9.43 40.97
CA GLN A 104 14.27 8.44 41.23
C GLN A 104 14.30 8.07 42.70
N ARG A 105 13.16 8.24 43.39
CA ARG A 105 13.00 7.88 44.82
C ARG A 105 12.13 6.62 44.95
N LYS A 106 12.24 5.98 46.12
CA LYS A 106 11.39 4.84 46.47
C LYS A 106 9.89 5.20 46.32
N GLY A 107 9.05 4.24 45.90
CA GLY A 107 7.63 4.45 45.72
C GLY A 107 7.24 5.07 44.37
N GLY A 108 8.16 5.11 43.39
CA GLY A 108 7.87 5.59 42.03
C GLY A 108 7.83 7.11 41.89
N GLN A 109 8.37 7.86 42.86
CA GLN A 109 8.49 9.32 42.77
C GLN A 109 9.71 9.66 41.89
N LEU A 110 9.46 10.36 40.79
CA LEU A 110 10.47 10.80 39.83
C LEU A 110 10.56 12.32 39.84
N THR A 111 11.76 12.87 39.87
CA THR A 111 12.03 14.31 39.77
C THR A 111 12.66 14.61 38.43
N PHE A 112 12.12 15.58 37.72
CA PHE A 112 12.52 15.97 36.37
C PHE A 112 12.89 17.44 36.27
N LYS A 113 13.72 17.77 35.29
CA LYS A 113 13.90 19.13 34.77
C LYS A 113 13.18 19.24 33.44
N ALA A 114 12.24 20.18 33.30
CA ALA A 114 11.53 20.42 32.04
C ALA A 114 12.49 20.94 30.96
N LEU A 115 12.51 20.30 29.80
CA LEU A 115 13.32 20.70 28.64
C LEU A 115 12.53 21.64 27.74
N GLU A 116 11.19 21.58 27.79
CA GLU A 116 10.24 22.44 27.10
C GLU A 116 9.12 22.88 28.05
N ASN A 117 8.28 23.81 27.62
CA ASN A 117 7.07 24.16 28.34
C ASN A 117 6.09 22.98 28.26
N LEU A 118 5.72 22.45 29.39
CA LEU A 118 4.74 21.37 29.54
C LEU A 118 3.42 21.94 30.04
N GLN A 119 2.32 21.41 29.54
CA GLN A 119 0.98 21.79 29.96
C GLN A 119 0.35 20.68 30.79
N LYS A 120 -0.60 21.05 31.66
CA LYS A 120 -1.48 20.08 32.31
C LYS A 120 -2.14 19.19 31.26
N GLY A 121 -2.05 17.88 31.44
CA GLY A 121 -2.58 16.90 30.49
C GLY A 121 -1.58 16.40 29.45
N ASP A 122 -0.40 17.01 29.31
CA ASP A 122 0.68 16.43 28.50
C ASP A 122 1.07 15.05 29.03
N MET A 123 1.51 14.16 28.16
CA MET A 123 2.05 12.86 28.57
C MET A 123 3.55 12.81 28.31
N LEU A 124 4.29 12.49 29.36
CA LEU A 124 5.70 12.14 29.29
C LEU A 124 5.81 10.61 29.37
N GLU A 125 6.17 9.98 28.25
CA GLU A 125 6.12 8.52 28.09
C GLU A 125 4.73 7.95 28.46
N SER A 126 4.59 7.36 29.64
CA SER A 126 3.35 6.79 30.17
C SER A 126 2.70 7.58 31.31
N ALA A 127 3.27 8.74 31.68
CA ALA A 127 2.82 9.53 32.82
C ALA A 127 2.26 10.89 32.41
N THR A 128 1.15 11.30 33.02
CA THR A 128 0.47 12.56 32.72
C THR A 128 0.99 13.68 33.61
N VAL A 129 1.29 14.83 33.02
CA VAL A 129 1.69 16.07 33.71
C VAL A 129 0.45 16.67 34.39
N ALA A 130 0.54 16.90 35.71
CA ALA A 130 -0.60 17.31 36.53
C ALA A 130 -0.85 18.83 36.52
N GLU A 131 0.17 19.62 36.22
CA GLU A 131 0.15 21.08 36.21
C GLU A 131 1.04 21.68 35.15
N ASP A 132 0.88 22.95 34.82
CA ASP A 132 1.73 23.65 33.86
C ASP A 132 3.14 23.82 34.41
N VAL A 133 4.15 23.42 33.62
CA VAL A 133 5.55 23.51 33.99
C VAL A 133 6.33 24.29 32.94
N LYS A 134 6.95 25.38 33.32
CA LYS A 134 7.81 26.18 32.41
C LYS A 134 9.15 25.48 32.16
N LYS A 135 9.69 25.65 30.97
CA LYS A 135 11.01 25.18 30.59
C LYS A 135 12.07 25.56 31.64
N GLY A 136 12.92 24.61 31.97
CA GLY A 136 13.99 24.75 32.97
C GLY A 136 13.56 24.49 34.42
N ARG A 137 12.26 24.46 34.74
CA ARG A 137 11.76 24.18 36.10
C ARG A 137 11.92 22.71 36.47
N ILE A 138 12.12 22.48 37.77
CA ILE A 138 12.15 21.15 38.36
C ILE A 138 10.74 20.83 38.86
N PHE A 139 10.26 19.63 38.58
CA PHE A 139 8.94 19.13 39.00
C PHE A 139 9.00 17.64 39.31
N SER A 140 8.02 17.12 39.99
CA SER A 140 7.97 15.71 40.37
C SER A 140 6.67 15.05 39.94
N MET A 141 6.78 13.80 39.53
CA MET A 141 5.64 12.97 39.13
C MET A 141 5.73 11.60 39.80
N LYS A 142 4.58 11.00 40.13
CA LYS A 142 4.50 9.63 40.60
C LYS A 142 4.16 8.71 39.43
N VAL A 143 5.03 7.77 39.16
CA VAL A 143 4.87 6.80 38.05
C VAL A 143 4.77 5.39 38.64
N ARG A 144 3.69 4.67 38.29
CA ARG A 144 3.52 3.27 38.68
C ARG A 144 4.49 2.41 37.85
N ASP A 145 5.09 1.44 38.48
CA ASP A 145 5.99 0.44 37.82
C ASP A 145 7.13 1.06 36.99
N ALA A 146 7.61 2.23 37.40
CA ALA A 146 8.84 2.80 36.87
C ALA A 146 10.01 1.92 37.31
N GLY A 147 10.43 0.95 36.51
CA GLY A 147 11.62 0.14 36.76
C GLY A 147 12.84 1.00 37.13
N ARG A 148 14.04 0.41 37.26
CA ARG A 148 15.25 1.19 37.52
C ARG A 148 15.58 2.07 36.30
N LEU A 149 15.47 3.39 36.46
CA LEU A 149 15.72 4.39 35.42
C LEU A 149 17.12 5.01 35.59
N GLN A 150 17.73 5.36 34.46
CA GLN A 150 19.04 6.01 34.48
C GLN A 150 18.89 7.53 34.69
N LYS A 151 19.62 8.08 35.66
CA LYS A 151 19.72 9.53 35.88
C LYS A 151 20.24 10.21 34.60
N GLY A 152 19.69 11.35 34.22
CA GLY A 152 20.00 12.06 32.99
C GLY A 152 19.23 11.54 31.77
N GLY A 153 18.43 10.47 31.91
CA GLY A 153 17.60 9.94 30.84
C GLY A 153 16.52 10.95 30.43
N ILE A 154 16.31 11.06 29.10
CA ILE A 154 15.29 11.95 28.52
C ILE A 154 13.95 11.22 28.46
N TRP A 155 12.91 11.87 28.96
CA TRP A 155 11.53 11.45 28.80
C TRP A 155 10.85 12.31 27.74
N ASN A 156 10.34 11.64 26.74
CA ASN A 156 9.71 12.32 25.60
C ASN A 156 8.26 12.63 25.89
N ARG A 157 7.81 13.81 25.41
CA ARG A 157 6.41 14.16 25.35
C ARG A 157 5.74 13.39 24.22
N THR A 158 4.90 12.41 24.56
CA THR A 158 4.18 11.55 23.62
C THR A 158 2.75 12.02 23.35
N TYR A 159 2.30 13.03 24.09
CA TYR A 159 1.02 13.70 23.86
C TYR A 159 1.12 15.17 24.28
N ASN A 160 0.78 16.07 23.37
CA ASN A 160 0.74 17.51 23.58
C ASN A 160 -0.73 17.93 23.71
N ALA A 161 -1.21 18.10 24.94
CA ALA A 161 -2.61 18.36 25.26
C ALA A 161 -3.14 19.63 24.57
N LYS A 162 -2.39 20.74 24.65
CA LYS A 162 -2.77 22.01 24.06
C LYS A 162 -2.86 21.96 22.52
N LEU A 163 -1.94 21.27 21.87
CA LEU A 163 -1.96 21.08 20.40
C LEU A 163 -3.21 20.27 20.01
N MET A 164 -3.47 19.16 20.69
CA MET A 164 -4.59 18.28 20.39
C MET A 164 -5.94 18.98 20.63
N GLU A 165 -6.07 19.72 21.72
CA GLU A 165 -7.28 20.49 22.03
C GLU A 165 -7.52 21.59 20.99
N GLY A 166 -6.50 22.36 20.63
CA GLY A 166 -6.58 23.39 19.60
C GLY A 166 -6.99 22.84 18.22
N LEU A 167 -6.51 21.64 17.85
CA LEU A 167 -6.93 20.97 16.61
C LEU A 167 -8.39 20.49 16.68
N LYS A 168 -8.83 19.97 17.82
CA LYS A 168 -10.24 19.59 18.03
C LYS A 168 -11.16 20.78 17.89
N GLU A 169 -10.87 21.87 18.59
CA GLU A 169 -11.67 23.09 18.55
C GLU A 169 -11.71 23.73 17.16
N LYS A 170 -10.56 23.74 16.47
CA LYS A 170 -10.42 24.45 15.19
C LYS A 170 -10.97 23.66 14.00
N TYR A 171 -10.79 22.34 13.97
CA TYR A 171 -11.08 21.54 12.79
C TYR A 171 -12.05 20.38 13.01
N ILE A 172 -11.98 19.67 14.13
CA ILE A 172 -12.72 18.43 14.31
C ILE A 172 -14.13 18.69 14.87
N GLY A 173 -14.24 19.61 15.82
CA GLY A 173 -15.53 19.98 16.45
C GLY A 173 -16.41 20.92 15.62
N LYS A 174 -15.97 21.32 14.42
CA LYS A 174 -16.71 22.24 13.55
C LYS A 174 -17.17 21.55 12.28
N ILE A 175 -18.45 21.71 11.98
CA ILE A 175 -18.96 21.41 10.64
C ILE A 175 -18.57 22.59 9.74
N LEU A 176 -17.83 22.32 8.69
CA LEU A 176 -17.50 23.31 7.67
C LEU A 176 -18.67 23.37 6.68
N TYR A 177 -19.30 24.56 6.59
CA TYR A 177 -20.36 24.82 5.63
C TYR A 177 -19.84 25.67 4.48
N GLU A 178 -20.30 25.36 3.27
CA GLU A 178 -20.11 26.21 2.10
C GLU A 178 -21.01 27.44 2.23
N LYS A 179 -20.42 28.63 2.13
CA LYS A 179 -21.16 29.88 2.23
C LYS A 179 -21.89 30.19 0.93
N ILE A 180 -23.19 30.45 1.03
CA ILE A 180 -24.05 30.80 -0.12
C ILE A 180 -24.77 32.12 0.10
N LYS A 181 -25.15 32.77 -1.01
CA LYS A 181 -26.02 33.92 -1.04
C LYS A 181 -27.38 33.50 -1.56
N GLY A 182 -28.46 34.03 -1.01
CA GLY A 182 -29.83 33.74 -1.44
C GLY A 182 -30.61 35.00 -1.82
N LYS A 183 -31.49 34.88 -2.80
CA LYS A 183 -32.53 35.87 -3.12
C LYS A 183 -33.87 35.16 -3.18
N LEU A 184 -34.77 35.52 -2.28
CA LEU A 184 -36.14 34.98 -2.17
C LEU A 184 -37.15 36.03 -2.65
N MET A 185 -37.98 35.66 -3.61
CA MET A 185 -39.02 36.52 -4.17
C MET A 185 -40.39 35.95 -3.87
N ILE A 186 -41.27 36.75 -3.25
CA ILE A 186 -42.60 36.35 -2.77
C ILE A 186 -43.62 37.41 -3.26
N PHE A 187 -44.25 37.18 -4.41
CA PHE A 187 -45.21 38.09 -5.03
C PHE A 187 -46.60 37.46 -5.15
N LYS A 188 -47.65 38.17 -4.79
CA LYS A 188 -49.04 37.68 -4.87
C LYS A 188 -49.39 37.16 -6.27
N GLY A 189 -50.04 36.02 -6.34
CA GLY A 189 -50.46 35.40 -7.59
C GLY A 189 -49.33 34.77 -8.41
N LYS A 190 -48.06 34.85 -7.94
CA LYS A 190 -46.91 34.26 -8.63
C LYS A 190 -46.32 33.12 -7.80
N PRO A 191 -45.63 32.18 -8.41
CA PRO A 191 -44.86 31.19 -7.67
C PRO A 191 -43.76 31.88 -6.81
N VAL A 192 -43.54 31.40 -5.59
CA VAL A 192 -42.41 31.80 -4.79
C VAL A 192 -41.13 31.29 -5.43
N ILE A 193 -40.08 32.11 -5.52
CA ILE A 193 -38.80 31.74 -6.16
C ILE A 193 -37.65 31.98 -5.17
N LEU A 194 -36.81 30.95 -5.00
CA LEU A 194 -35.53 31.06 -4.31
C LEU A 194 -34.39 30.86 -5.31
N THR A 195 -33.53 31.85 -5.41
CA THR A 195 -32.27 31.75 -6.14
C THR A 195 -31.14 31.68 -5.13
N VAL A 196 -30.28 30.66 -5.25
CA VAL A 196 -29.10 30.44 -4.42
C VAL A 196 -27.85 30.53 -5.27
N THR A 197 -26.81 31.20 -4.75
CA THR A 197 -25.54 31.42 -5.44
C THR A 197 -24.39 31.01 -4.54
N TYR A 198 -23.48 30.22 -5.11
CA TYR A 198 -22.23 29.82 -4.53
C TYR A 198 -21.06 30.43 -5.33
N ASP A 199 -20.17 31.11 -4.64
CA ASP A 199 -18.95 31.66 -5.21
C ASP A 199 -17.76 30.76 -4.77
N GLY A 200 -17.43 29.74 -5.59
CA GLY A 200 -16.41 28.74 -5.30
C GLY A 200 -15.15 28.88 -6.17
N PRO A 201 -14.16 27.98 -5.99
CA PRO A 201 -12.92 27.97 -6.77
C PRO A 201 -13.13 27.83 -8.27
N GLU A 202 -14.18 27.09 -8.66
CA GLU A 202 -14.57 26.85 -10.07
C GLU A 202 -15.40 27.98 -10.67
N GLY A 203 -15.60 29.08 -9.92
CA GLY A 203 -16.42 30.22 -10.32
C GLY A 203 -17.77 30.28 -9.64
N ARG A 204 -18.63 31.14 -10.19
CA ARG A 204 -19.97 31.38 -9.65
C ARG A 204 -20.97 30.36 -10.18
N ILE A 205 -21.64 29.64 -9.29
CA ILE A 205 -22.70 28.68 -9.60
C ILE A 205 -24.00 29.21 -9.02
N THR A 206 -25.06 29.25 -9.83
CA THR A 206 -26.39 29.73 -9.43
C THR A 206 -27.46 28.69 -9.76
N ALA A 207 -28.33 28.44 -8.79
CA ALA A 207 -29.51 27.60 -8.96
C ALA A 207 -30.78 28.36 -8.50
N SER A 208 -31.87 28.12 -9.17
CA SER A 208 -33.17 28.70 -8.84
C SER A 208 -34.23 27.61 -8.75
N GLN A 209 -35.08 27.70 -7.75
CA GLN A 209 -36.21 26.80 -7.53
C GLN A 209 -37.49 27.62 -7.46
N SER A 210 -38.52 27.14 -8.12
CA SER A 210 -39.86 27.70 -8.05
C SER A 210 -40.74 26.81 -7.16
N GLY A 211 -41.55 27.42 -6.32
CA GLY A 211 -42.44 26.73 -5.40
C GLY A 211 -43.94 27.05 -5.62
N ALA A 212 -44.73 26.92 -4.60
CA ALA A 212 -46.17 27.14 -4.62
C ALA A 212 -46.53 28.61 -4.94
N ILE A 213 -47.75 28.81 -5.47
CA ILE A 213 -48.29 30.16 -5.76
C ILE A 213 -48.61 30.87 -4.47
N VAL A 214 -48.11 32.12 -4.33
CA VAL A 214 -48.30 32.99 -3.17
C VAL A 214 -49.75 33.51 -3.18
N GLN A 215 -50.45 33.32 -2.07
CA GLN A 215 -51.84 33.76 -1.89
C GLN A 215 -51.89 35.10 -1.16
N ALA A 216 -53.01 35.84 -1.31
CA ALA A 216 -53.32 36.96 -0.42
C ALA A 216 -53.65 36.45 0.97
N ALA A 217 -53.18 37.14 2.03
CA ALA A 217 -53.47 36.77 3.41
C ALA A 217 -54.95 37.05 3.74
N GLN A 218 -55.66 36.04 4.22
CA GLN A 218 -57.06 36.18 4.62
C GLN A 218 -57.21 36.60 6.10
N LYS A 219 -56.26 36.23 6.98
CA LYS A 219 -56.30 36.53 8.41
C LYS A 219 -55.02 37.16 8.93
N GLN A 220 -53.88 36.54 8.66
CA GLN A 220 -52.59 37.01 9.16
C GLN A 220 -51.54 36.92 8.08
N PRO A 221 -50.91 38.04 7.67
CA PRO A 221 -49.84 38.03 6.68
C PRO A 221 -48.56 37.42 7.29
N ILE A 222 -47.68 36.90 6.41
CA ILE A 222 -46.40 36.31 6.77
C ILE A 222 -45.43 37.46 7.09
N ALA A 223 -44.83 37.44 8.27
CA ALA A 223 -43.75 38.38 8.61
C ALA A 223 -42.42 37.98 7.95
N GLU A 224 -41.70 38.92 7.34
CA GLU A 224 -40.41 38.71 6.69
C GLU A 224 -39.41 38.02 7.63
N GLU A 225 -39.34 38.44 8.89
CA GLU A 225 -38.42 37.85 9.88
C GLU A 225 -38.66 36.35 10.08
N ARG A 226 -39.93 35.93 10.08
CA ARG A 226 -40.29 34.52 10.23
C ARG A 226 -39.86 33.71 9.02
N VAL A 227 -40.05 34.26 7.83
CA VAL A 227 -39.59 33.64 6.59
C VAL A 227 -38.08 33.54 6.57
N ARG A 228 -37.39 34.64 6.85
CA ARG A 228 -35.93 34.71 6.93
C ARG A 228 -35.36 33.66 7.90
N LYS A 229 -35.90 33.60 9.11
CA LYS A 229 -35.49 32.62 10.12
C LYS A 229 -35.70 31.18 9.65
N GLN A 230 -36.75 30.90 8.90
CA GLN A 230 -37.03 29.57 8.38
C GLN A 230 -36.11 29.19 7.20
N MET A 231 -35.83 30.13 6.33
CA MET A 231 -34.94 29.93 5.19
C MET A 231 -33.48 29.74 5.60
N MET A 232 -33.02 30.43 6.64
CA MET A 232 -31.66 30.31 7.17
C MET A 232 -31.37 28.93 7.83
N ARG A 233 -32.38 28.12 8.11
CA ARG A 233 -32.21 26.77 8.67
C ARG A 233 -31.90 25.75 7.58
N THR A 234 -30.66 25.64 7.18
CA THR A 234 -30.26 24.76 6.06
C THR A 234 -30.21 23.26 6.40
N GLY A 235 -30.46 22.88 7.66
CA GLY A 235 -30.56 21.47 8.10
C GLY A 235 -29.26 20.70 7.92
N ASN A 236 -29.36 19.49 7.33
CA ASN A 236 -28.22 18.61 7.08
C ASN A 236 -27.53 18.90 5.72
N SER A 237 -27.83 20.04 5.07
CA SER A 237 -27.15 20.41 3.83
C SER A 237 -25.74 20.92 4.11
N PRO A 238 -24.81 20.83 3.17
CA PRO A 238 -23.45 21.36 3.34
C PRO A 238 -23.38 22.89 3.26
N TYR A 239 -24.51 23.57 3.11
CA TYR A 239 -24.58 25.01 2.88
C TYR A 239 -25.01 25.82 4.09
N LEU A 240 -24.50 27.06 4.18
CA LEU A 240 -24.94 28.07 5.12
C LEU A 240 -25.17 29.40 4.40
N PHE A 241 -26.33 30.01 4.56
CA PHE A 241 -26.58 31.34 4.01
C PHE A 241 -25.71 32.39 4.73
N GLU A 242 -24.77 33.01 4.03
CA GLU A 242 -24.02 34.16 4.49
C GLU A 242 -24.91 35.43 4.38
N HIS A 243 -25.70 35.51 3.31
CA HIS A 243 -26.65 36.59 3.06
C HIS A 243 -27.91 36.04 2.38
N LEU A 244 -29.09 36.48 2.86
CA LEU A 244 -30.38 36.19 2.24
C LEU A 244 -31.16 37.49 2.04
N GLN A 245 -31.35 37.87 0.79
CA GLN A 245 -32.23 38.98 0.42
C GLN A 245 -33.66 38.45 0.28
N VAL A 246 -34.60 39.05 0.99
CA VAL A 246 -36.02 38.76 0.85
C VAL A 246 -36.69 39.95 0.19
N VAL A 247 -37.43 39.70 -0.87
CA VAL A 247 -38.26 40.70 -1.58
C VAL A 247 -39.67 40.14 -1.60
N MET A 248 -40.61 40.81 -0.92
CA MET A 248 -41.98 40.32 -0.78
C MET A 248 -43.01 41.42 -0.84
N ASP A 249 -44.20 41.08 -1.32
CA ASP A 249 -45.38 41.96 -1.22
C ASP A 249 -45.94 41.99 0.20
N GLU A 250 -46.59 43.08 0.53
CA GLU A 250 -47.38 43.14 1.77
C GLU A 250 -48.61 42.20 1.68
N GLU A 251 -49.10 41.77 2.86
CA GLU A 251 -50.32 40.94 2.97
C GLU A 251 -50.29 39.64 2.17
N CYS A 252 -49.16 39.00 2.02
CA CYS A 252 -49.08 37.69 1.36
C CYS A 252 -49.12 36.53 2.39
N PHE A 253 -49.51 35.35 1.88
CA PHE A 253 -49.59 34.10 2.64
C PHE A 253 -48.97 32.93 1.85
N LEU A 254 -48.20 32.12 2.52
CA LEU A 254 -47.71 30.83 2.04
C LEU A 254 -47.49 29.91 3.26
N PRO A 255 -47.86 28.61 3.21
CA PRO A 255 -47.58 27.66 4.28
C PRO A 255 -46.06 27.52 4.54
N MET A 256 -45.66 27.40 5.80
CA MET A 256 -44.28 27.24 6.19
C MET A 256 -43.60 25.97 5.59
N GLN A 257 -44.42 24.95 5.33
CA GLN A 257 -43.96 23.73 4.66
C GLN A 257 -43.46 24.05 3.24
N SER A 258 -44.14 24.90 2.49
CA SER A 258 -43.75 25.29 1.12
C SER A 258 -42.37 25.98 1.09
N PHE A 259 -42.02 26.76 2.11
CA PHE A 259 -40.67 27.33 2.24
C PHE A 259 -39.59 26.28 2.50
N ASN A 260 -39.92 25.22 3.24
CA ASN A 260 -38.98 24.13 3.49
C ASN A 260 -38.70 23.32 2.21
N GLU A 261 -39.74 23.04 1.45
CA GLU A 261 -39.65 22.34 0.17
C GLU A 261 -38.86 23.16 -0.84
N LEU A 262 -39.19 24.46 -0.97
CA LEU A 262 -38.48 25.41 -1.84
C LEU A 262 -36.98 25.47 -1.50
N ARG A 263 -36.65 25.62 -0.23
CA ARG A 263 -35.25 25.67 0.23
C ARG A 263 -34.53 24.37 -0.09
N ARG A 264 -35.13 23.23 0.22
CA ARG A 264 -34.52 21.91 -0.06
C ARG A 264 -34.25 21.75 -1.54
N GLY A 265 -35.24 21.98 -2.40
CA GLY A 265 -35.08 21.86 -3.84
C GLY A 265 -34.04 22.82 -4.43
N ALA A 266 -33.94 24.06 -3.91
CA ALA A 266 -32.93 25.01 -4.33
C ALA A 266 -31.50 24.57 -3.95
N LEU A 267 -31.33 24.02 -2.75
CA LEU A 267 -30.02 23.54 -2.28
C LEU A 267 -29.61 22.25 -2.99
N GLU A 268 -30.54 21.35 -3.27
CA GLU A 268 -30.32 20.13 -4.08
C GLU A 268 -29.93 20.50 -5.51
N ALA A 269 -30.65 21.44 -6.15
CA ALA A 269 -30.32 21.92 -7.49
C ALA A 269 -28.93 22.63 -7.55
N LEU A 270 -28.55 23.33 -6.49
CA LEU A 270 -27.22 23.92 -6.38
C LEU A 270 -26.13 22.85 -6.30
N GLN A 271 -26.35 21.83 -5.44
CA GLN A 271 -25.42 20.73 -5.27
C GLN A 271 -25.24 19.93 -6.57
N GLU A 272 -26.33 19.66 -7.28
CA GLU A 272 -26.28 18.98 -8.56
C GLU A 272 -25.44 19.77 -9.59
N LYS A 273 -25.65 21.07 -9.70
CA LYS A 273 -24.84 21.94 -10.58
C LYS A 273 -23.37 21.99 -10.17
N GLN A 274 -23.06 21.98 -8.89
CA GLN A 274 -21.67 21.89 -8.43
C GLN A 274 -21.05 20.55 -8.85
N LEU A 275 -21.74 19.44 -8.66
CA LEU A 275 -21.24 18.11 -9.08
C LEU A 275 -21.04 18.04 -10.60
N GLN A 276 -21.95 18.64 -11.39
CA GLN A 276 -21.80 18.72 -12.85
C GLN A 276 -20.56 19.51 -13.28
N ALA A 277 -20.18 20.56 -12.53
CA ALA A 277 -18.98 21.35 -12.83
C ALA A 277 -17.68 20.51 -12.71
N TYR A 278 -17.67 19.47 -11.87
CA TYR A 278 -16.53 18.53 -11.73
C TYR A 278 -16.59 17.34 -12.69
N GLN A 279 -17.68 17.16 -13.42
CA GLN A 279 -17.76 16.08 -14.41
C GLN A 279 -16.82 16.39 -15.58
N ARG A 280 -15.99 15.42 -15.94
CA ARG A 280 -15.20 15.51 -17.18
C ARG A 280 -16.16 15.59 -18.35
N LYS A 281 -16.08 16.67 -19.13
CA LYS A 281 -16.76 16.71 -20.42
C LYS A 281 -16.12 15.63 -21.27
N SER A 282 -16.85 14.57 -21.60
CA SER A 282 -16.40 13.66 -22.65
C SER A 282 -16.31 14.50 -23.93
N ASP A 283 -15.11 14.67 -24.46
CA ASP A 283 -14.92 15.21 -25.80
C ASP A 283 -15.59 14.25 -26.78
N LYS A 284 -16.86 14.52 -27.07
CA LYS A 284 -17.59 13.83 -28.17
C LYS A 284 -17.01 14.17 -29.55
N SER A 285 -15.95 14.99 -29.62
CA SER A 285 -15.23 15.31 -30.85
C SER A 285 -13.95 14.51 -31.06
N GLY A 286 -13.54 13.68 -30.11
CA GLY A 286 -12.57 12.66 -30.40
C GLY A 286 -13.26 11.56 -31.20
N LYS A 287 -13.02 11.49 -32.49
CA LYS A 287 -13.07 10.23 -33.20
C LYS A 287 -12.40 9.23 -32.27
N THR A 288 -13.17 8.31 -31.70
CA THR A 288 -12.62 7.06 -31.20
C THR A 288 -11.71 6.60 -32.31
N GLY A 289 -10.40 6.78 -32.14
CA GLY A 289 -9.47 6.13 -33.00
C GLY A 289 -9.85 4.66 -32.93
N GLU A 290 -10.32 4.16 -34.04
CA GLU A 290 -10.45 2.76 -34.38
C GLU A 290 -9.06 2.12 -34.39
N ASN A 291 -8.38 2.19 -33.24
CA ASN A 291 -7.14 1.49 -32.92
C ASN A 291 -7.06 1.22 -31.40
N SER A 292 -8.17 0.96 -30.73
CA SER A 292 -8.17 -0.14 -29.78
C SER A 292 -8.03 -1.38 -30.67
N PRO A 293 -7.00 -2.19 -30.55
CA PRO A 293 -7.07 -3.50 -31.17
C PRO A 293 -8.37 -4.09 -30.61
N GLU A 294 -9.37 -4.27 -31.49
CA GLU A 294 -10.42 -5.20 -31.19
C GLU A 294 -9.69 -6.43 -30.69
N MET A 295 -9.83 -6.70 -29.40
CA MET A 295 -9.49 -8.03 -28.92
C MET A 295 -10.40 -8.92 -29.77
N GLU A 296 -9.86 -9.41 -30.90
CA GLU A 296 -10.42 -10.55 -31.55
C GLU A 296 -10.74 -11.51 -30.40
N LYS A 297 -12.02 -11.77 -30.23
CA LYS A 297 -12.44 -12.90 -29.44
C LYS A 297 -11.74 -14.07 -30.08
N VAL A 298 -10.57 -14.41 -29.54
CA VAL A 298 -9.99 -15.71 -29.73
C VAL A 298 -11.03 -16.60 -29.08
N GLU A 299 -12.03 -16.97 -29.87
CA GLU A 299 -12.82 -18.14 -29.61
C GLU A 299 -11.77 -19.24 -29.51
N ALA A 300 -11.47 -19.60 -28.26
CA ALA A 300 -10.75 -20.81 -27.98
C ALA A 300 -11.56 -21.86 -28.74
N GLU A 301 -11.03 -22.27 -29.89
CA GLU A 301 -11.49 -23.49 -30.52
C GLU A 301 -11.53 -24.52 -29.41
N LYS A 302 -12.73 -24.78 -28.94
CA LYS A 302 -13.03 -25.97 -28.15
C LYS A 302 -12.69 -27.11 -29.09
N SER A 303 -11.43 -27.56 -29.07
CA SER A 303 -11.08 -28.84 -29.63
C SER A 303 -12.02 -29.83 -28.95
N ALA A 304 -12.95 -30.33 -29.75
CA ALA A 304 -13.92 -31.31 -29.36
C ALA A 304 -13.22 -32.47 -28.64
N ASN A 305 -13.75 -32.75 -27.53
CA ASN A 305 -13.74 -33.91 -26.70
C ASN A 305 -13.31 -35.20 -27.45
N ASP A 306 -12.03 -35.53 -27.41
CA ASP A 306 -11.57 -36.89 -27.57
C ASP A 306 -10.79 -37.28 -26.33
N GLY A 307 -11.35 -38.26 -25.61
CA GLY A 307 -10.80 -39.03 -24.50
C GLY A 307 -9.74 -38.32 -23.65
N LYS A 308 -10.12 -37.54 -22.63
CA LYS A 308 -9.20 -37.05 -21.59
C LYS A 308 -8.53 -38.23 -20.88
N GLN A 309 -7.43 -38.75 -21.45
CA GLN A 309 -6.43 -39.39 -20.61
C GLN A 309 -6.00 -38.34 -19.58
N GLU A 310 -6.17 -38.62 -18.30
CA GLU A 310 -5.66 -37.81 -17.19
C GLU A 310 -4.15 -37.61 -17.40
N LYS A 311 -3.76 -36.50 -17.99
CA LYS A 311 -2.35 -36.12 -18.09
C LYS A 311 -1.83 -35.88 -16.69
N LYS A 312 -1.03 -36.79 -16.15
CA LYS A 312 -0.35 -36.59 -14.88
C LYS A 312 0.51 -35.33 -14.98
N ALA A 313 0.33 -34.39 -14.04
CA ALA A 313 1.13 -33.17 -13.99
C ALA A 313 2.63 -33.52 -13.88
N LYS A 314 3.49 -32.78 -14.62
CA LYS A 314 4.94 -32.91 -14.49
C LYS A 314 5.41 -32.33 -13.16
N LEU A 315 6.49 -32.87 -12.58
CA LEU A 315 7.11 -32.31 -11.39
C LEU A 315 8.30 -31.44 -11.79
N SER A 316 8.32 -30.21 -11.30
CA SER A 316 9.41 -29.25 -11.43
C SER A 316 9.99 -28.87 -10.07
N VAL A 317 11.23 -28.45 -10.02
CA VAL A 317 11.90 -27.97 -8.81
C VAL A 317 12.56 -26.64 -9.07
N SER A 318 12.44 -25.68 -8.14
CA SER A 318 13.25 -24.46 -8.16
C SER A 318 14.19 -24.44 -6.96
N ILE A 319 15.43 -24.07 -7.19
CA ILE A 319 16.47 -24.00 -6.16
C ILE A 319 17.07 -22.60 -6.09
N GLU A 320 17.34 -22.14 -4.88
CA GLU A 320 18.00 -20.86 -4.59
C GLU A 320 19.46 -21.03 -4.12
N ARG A 321 19.98 -22.25 -4.19
CA ARG A 321 21.35 -22.64 -3.85
C ARG A 321 21.86 -23.63 -4.89
N ALA A 322 23.01 -23.30 -5.49
CA ALA A 322 23.58 -24.11 -6.57
C ALA A 322 24.01 -25.52 -6.12
N ASP A 323 24.37 -25.70 -4.85
CA ASP A 323 24.77 -27.01 -4.27
C ASP A 323 23.61 -28.00 -4.19
N LEU A 324 22.35 -27.58 -4.34
CA LEU A 324 21.18 -28.44 -4.46
C LEU A 324 21.03 -29.08 -5.85
N PHE A 325 21.74 -28.56 -6.85
CA PHE A 325 21.55 -28.99 -8.24
C PHE A 325 21.76 -30.51 -8.42
N GLU A 326 22.84 -31.05 -7.87
CA GLU A 326 23.17 -32.48 -7.98
C GLU A 326 22.06 -33.37 -7.41
N GLU A 327 21.57 -33.03 -6.23
CA GLU A 327 20.50 -33.79 -5.57
C GLU A 327 19.22 -33.78 -6.42
N MET A 328 18.86 -32.63 -6.97
CA MET A 328 17.63 -32.48 -7.77
C MET A 328 17.78 -33.15 -9.15
N LEU A 329 18.97 -33.15 -9.70
CA LEU A 329 19.26 -33.82 -10.96
C LEU A 329 19.06 -35.34 -10.87
N GLN A 330 19.40 -35.95 -9.72
CA GLN A 330 19.31 -37.40 -9.51
C GLN A 330 17.89 -37.87 -9.14
N ILE A 331 16.95 -36.97 -8.85
CA ILE A 331 15.60 -37.39 -8.44
C ILE A 331 14.81 -37.82 -9.68
N GLU A 332 14.42 -39.08 -9.72
CA GLU A 332 13.51 -39.60 -10.72
C GLU A 332 12.16 -38.88 -10.65
N GLY A 333 11.56 -38.60 -11.80
CA GLY A 333 10.26 -37.89 -11.87
C GLY A 333 10.37 -36.36 -11.98
N VAL A 334 11.47 -35.73 -11.55
CA VAL A 334 11.73 -34.31 -11.83
C VAL A 334 12.00 -34.13 -13.30
N LYS A 335 11.23 -33.26 -13.98
CA LYS A 335 11.34 -32.99 -15.43
C LYS A 335 11.94 -31.62 -15.75
N ARG A 336 11.89 -30.68 -14.79
CA ARG A 336 12.41 -29.31 -14.95
C ARG A 336 13.09 -28.85 -13.68
N ILE A 337 14.26 -28.26 -13.83
CA ILE A 337 15.02 -27.63 -12.75
C ILE A 337 15.14 -26.15 -13.06
N TYR A 338 14.68 -25.30 -12.14
CA TYR A 338 14.86 -23.87 -12.19
C TYR A 338 16.02 -23.45 -11.30
N LEU A 339 16.99 -22.74 -11.87
CA LEU A 339 18.05 -22.06 -11.12
C LEU A 339 17.62 -20.62 -10.85
N ASP A 340 17.27 -20.29 -9.61
CA ASP A 340 17.00 -18.90 -9.24
C ASP A 340 18.30 -18.09 -9.26
N SER A 341 18.23 -16.82 -9.62
CA SER A 341 19.34 -15.87 -9.59
C SER A 341 20.16 -15.89 -8.31
N LYS A 342 19.55 -16.33 -7.21
CA LYS A 342 20.22 -16.48 -5.90
C LYS A 342 21.24 -17.64 -5.86
N CYS A 343 21.21 -18.56 -6.84
CA CYS A 343 22.28 -19.54 -7.03
C CYS A 343 23.60 -18.88 -7.43
N PHE A 344 23.53 -17.68 -8.01
CA PHE A 344 24.64 -16.97 -8.61
C PHE A 344 24.95 -15.64 -7.91
N LEU A 345 24.73 -15.56 -6.60
CA LEU A 345 25.14 -14.38 -5.81
C LEU A 345 26.67 -14.22 -5.74
N ASP A 346 27.40 -15.30 -5.96
CA ASP A 346 28.80 -15.29 -6.39
C ASP A 346 28.83 -15.63 -7.89
N PHE A 347 29.11 -14.65 -8.73
CA PHE A 347 29.06 -14.81 -10.17
C PHE A 347 30.07 -15.81 -10.75
N ARG A 348 31.10 -16.18 -10.00
CA ARG A 348 32.02 -17.27 -10.39
C ARG A 348 31.28 -18.60 -10.60
N MET A 349 30.15 -18.77 -9.93
CA MET A 349 29.29 -19.95 -10.11
C MET A 349 28.63 -20.01 -11.49
N CYS A 350 28.55 -18.88 -12.23
CA CYS A 350 27.97 -18.85 -13.58
C CYS A 350 28.75 -19.70 -14.57
N GLU A 351 30.03 -19.89 -14.37
CA GLU A 351 30.91 -20.74 -15.23
C GLU A 351 30.47 -22.20 -15.22
N GLN A 352 29.68 -22.63 -14.23
CA GLN A 352 29.17 -24.00 -14.15
C GLN A 352 27.89 -24.22 -14.98
N ILE A 353 27.23 -23.14 -15.45
CA ILE A 353 25.94 -23.21 -16.15
C ILE A 353 26.00 -24.13 -17.40
N PRO A 354 27.01 -24.03 -18.31
CA PRO A 354 27.07 -24.92 -19.46
C PRO A 354 27.15 -26.42 -19.10
N SER A 355 27.88 -26.75 -18.04
CA SER A 355 27.97 -28.13 -17.53
C SER A 355 26.66 -28.60 -16.95
N MET A 356 25.96 -27.73 -16.18
CA MET A 356 24.62 -28.04 -15.63
C MET A 356 23.61 -28.28 -16.75
N ALA A 357 23.64 -27.46 -17.81
CA ALA A 357 22.74 -27.61 -18.97
C ALA A 357 22.98 -28.94 -19.70
N GLN A 358 24.23 -29.27 -20.01
CA GLN A 358 24.59 -30.53 -20.66
C GLN A 358 24.10 -31.73 -19.83
N ARG A 359 24.22 -31.69 -18.51
CA ARG A 359 23.80 -32.76 -17.62
C ARG A 359 22.30 -32.91 -17.53
N CYS A 360 21.56 -31.79 -17.51
CA CYS A 360 20.10 -31.81 -17.59
C CYS A 360 19.66 -32.44 -18.93
N GLN A 361 20.25 -32.04 -20.04
CA GLN A 361 19.97 -32.58 -21.35
C GLN A 361 20.23 -34.09 -21.41
N GLY A 362 21.37 -34.57 -20.86
CA GLY A 362 21.71 -35.99 -20.76
C GLY A 362 20.70 -36.82 -20.00
N GLN A 363 19.96 -36.23 -19.06
CA GLN A 363 18.88 -36.86 -18.31
C GLN A 363 17.47 -36.51 -18.81
N LYS A 364 17.35 -35.85 -19.98
CA LYS A 364 16.07 -35.40 -20.57
C LYS A 364 15.26 -34.52 -19.60
N LYS A 365 15.93 -33.61 -18.88
CA LYS A 365 15.36 -32.62 -17.99
C LYS A 365 15.57 -31.22 -18.56
N GLU A 366 14.59 -30.35 -18.36
CA GLU A 366 14.71 -28.95 -18.76
C GLU A 366 15.48 -28.15 -17.70
N LEU A 367 16.33 -27.22 -18.10
CA LEU A 367 17.02 -26.28 -17.23
C LEU A 367 16.52 -24.87 -17.52
N TRP A 368 15.96 -24.21 -16.51
CA TRP A 368 15.39 -22.86 -16.62
C TRP A 368 16.08 -21.90 -15.66
N TYR A 369 16.12 -20.63 -16.03
CA TYR A 369 16.62 -19.55 -15.17
C TYR A 369 15.46 -18.74 -14.59
N ILE A 370 15.53 -18.39 -13.30
CA ILE A 370 14.58 -17.46 -12.65
C ILE A 370 15.28 -16.15 -12.36
N PHE A 371 14.75 -15.05 -12.90
CA PHE A 371 15.26 -13.70 -12.69
C PHE A 371 15.22 -13.25 -11.22
N PRO A 372 16.06 -12.25 -10.82
CA PRO A 372 16.03 -11.70 -9.48
C PRO A 372 14.68 -11.01 -9.17
N SER A 373 14.28 -10.97 -7.91
CA SER A 373 13.01 -10.36 -7.49
C SER A 373 12.95 -8.85 -7.76
N LEU A 374 14.09 -8.17 -7.77
CA LEU A 374 14.25 -6.77 -8.15
C LEU A 374 15.19 -6.69 -9.34
N PHE A 375 14.85 -5.85 -10.34
CA PHE A 375 15.62 -5.75 -11.59
C PHE A 375 15.74 -4.28 -12.00
N ARG A 376 16.50 -3.49 -11.18
CA ARG A 376 16.76 -2.07 -11.42
C ARG A 376 17.84 -1.91 -12.49
N THR A 377 18.02 -0.72 -13.04
CA THR A 377 19.03 -0.42 -14.07
C THR A 377 20.42 -1.02 -13.75
N LYS A 378 20.90 -0.84 -12.50
CA LYS A 378 22.18 -1.43 -12.07
C LYS A 378 22.17 -2.96 -12.02
N ASP A 379 21.03 -3.55 -11.71
CA ASP A 379 20.88 -5.00 -11.65
C ASP A 379 20.84 -5.57 -13.08
N GLN A 380 20.26 -4.83 -14.02
CA GLN A 380 20.28 -5.13 -15.45
C GLN A 380 21.71 -5.06 -16.01
N GLU A 381 22.43 -3.97 -15.77
CA GLU A 381 23.84 -3.82 -16.19
C GLU A 381 24.73 -4.97 -15.67
N LEU A 382 24.53 -5.34 -14.41
CA LEU A 382 25.24 -6.44 -13.79
C LEU A 382 24.87 -7.79 -14.42
N TRP A 383 23.60 -8.00 -14.72
CA TRP A 383 23.11 -9.20 -15.40
C TRP A 383 23.66 -9.31 -16.82
N ASP A 384 23.68 -8.21 -17.58
CA ASP A 384 24.27 -8.15 -18.93
C ASP A 384 25.73 -8.57 -18.92
N GLN A 385 26.49 -8.14 -17.93
CA GLN A 385 27.92 -8.47 -17.80
C GLN A 385 28.17 -9.91 -17.38
N GLN A 386 27.33 -10.48 -16.53
CA GLN A 386 27.63 -11.74 -15.84
C GLN A 386 26.81 -12.94 -16.34
N MET A 387 25.58 -12.73 -16.76
CA MET A 387 24.62 -13.79 -17.05
C MET A 387 24.23 -13.91 -18.52
N LYS A 388 24.18 -12.78 -19.24
CA LYS A 388 23.65 -12.73 -20.62
C LYS A 388 24.30 -13.75 -21.57
N GLN A 389 25.60 -13.97 -21.46
CA GLN A 389 26.34 -14.94 -22.28
C GLN A 389 25.87 -16.39 -22.09
N TYR A 390 25.20 -16.71 -21.00
CA TYR A 390 24.71 -18.05 -20.67
C TYR A 390 23.25 -18.28 -21.04
N MET A 391 22.56 -17.28 -21.61
CA MET A 391 21.11 -17.38 -21.89
C MET A 391 20.76 -18.60 -22.74
N THR A 392 21.59 -18.92 -23.72
CA THR A 392 21.39 -20.05 -24.62
C THR A 392 21.58 -21.41 -23.96
N CYS A 393 22.10 -21.46 -22.74
CA CYS A 393 22.23 -22.69 -21.98
C CYS A 393 20.91 -23.10 -21.31
N PHE A 394 19.93 -22.20 -21.24
CA PHE A 394 18.64 -22.45 -20.62
C PHE A 394 17.55 -22.75 -21.64
N ASP A 395 16.71 -23.72 -21.35
CA ASP A 395 15.50 -24.04 -22.13
C ASP A 395 14.42 -22.94 -22.01
N GLY A 396 14.53 -22.07 -21.02
CA GLY A 396 13.63 -20.94 -20.86
C GLY A 396 13.96 -20.05 -19.66
N MET A 397 13.27 -18.91 -19.63
CA MET A 397 13.42 -17.86 -18.61
C MET A 397 12.13 -17.67 -17.82
N MET A 398 12.23 -17.55 -16.50
CA MET A 398 11.09 -17.24 -15.62
C MET A 398 11.20 -15.82 -15.12
N VAL A 399 10.24 -14.95 -15.50
CA VAL A 399 10.19 -13.55 -15.08
C VAL A 399 9.35 -13.36 -13.81
N LYS A 400 9.72 -12.40 -12.96
CA LYS A 400 9.07 -12.07 -11.70
C LYS A 400 8.40 -10.68 -11.69
N ASN A 401 8.66 -9.86 -12.70
CA ASN A 401 8.10 -8.51 -12.80
C ASN A 401 8.08 -8.03 -14.26
N THR A 402 7.40 -6.92 -14.50
CA THR A 402 7.20 -6.32 -15.82
C THR A 402 8.48 -5.75 -16.43
N GLU A 403 9.43 -5.28 -15.60
CA GLU A 403 10.72 -4.79 -16.07
C GLU A 403 11.51 -5.87 -16.81
N GLN A 404 11.39 -7.12 -16.36
CA GLN A 404 12.05 -8.26 -16.99
C GLN A 404 11.39 -8.64 -18.32
N ILE A 405 10.07 -8.48 -18.43
CA ILE A 405 9.35 -8.67 -19.71
C ILE A 405 9.86 -7.65 -20.73
N ALA A 406 9.85 -6.36 -20.37
CA ALA A 406 10.36 -5.30 -21.22
C ALA A 406 11.85 -5.47 -21.57
N TYR A 407 12.64 -5.99 -20.63
CA TYR A 407 14.06 -6.29 -20.88
C TYR A 407 14.25 -7.42 -21.91
N LEU A 408 13.49 -8.51 -21.79
CA LEU A 408 13.56 -9.61 -22.77
C LEU A 408 13.18 -9.13 -24.18
N GLU A 409 12.15 -8.28 -24.29
CA GLU A 409 11.76 -7.63 -25.54
C GLU A 409 12.89 -6.72 -26.08
N GLN A 410 13.46 -5.87 -25.23
CA GLN A 410 14.54 -4.95 -25.60
C GLN A 410 15.78 -5.64 -26.15
N ILE A 411 16.14 -6.81 -25.60
CA ILE A 411 17.30 -7.58 -26.07
C ILE A 411 16.98 -8.53 -27.24
N GLY A 412 15.72 -8.55 -27.71
CA GLY A 412 15.26 -9.43 -28.78
C GLY A 412 15.32 -10.92 -28.42
N TYR A 413 14.96 -11.27 -27.18
CA TYR A 413 14.96 -12.67 -26.74
C TYR A 413 13.85 -13.45 -27.45
N ASP A 414 14.22 -14.42 -28.25
CA ASP A 414 13.34 -15.29 -29.04
C ASP A 414 13.08 -16.66 -28.39
N GLY A 415 13.69 -16.92 -27.22
CA GLY A 415 13.50 -18.15 -26.46
C GLY A 415 12.19 -18.19 -25.66
N THR A 416 11.95 -19.33 -25.05
CA THR A 416 10.74 -19.54 -24.23
C THR A 416 10.84 -18.78 -22.88
N TRP A 417 9.77 -18.05 -22.52
CA TRP A 417 9.68 -17.45 -21.20
C TRP A 417 8.32 -17.66 -20.54
N ALA A 418 8.29 -17.62 -19.21
CA ALA A 418 7.10 -17.82 -18.40
C ALA A 418 7.04 -16.79 -17.25
N ALA A 419 5.85 -16.55 -16.73
CA ALA A 419 5.61 -15.61 -15.67
C ALA A 419 5.45 -16.33 -14.31
N ASP A 420 6.27 -15.96 -13.32
CA ASP A 420 6.15 -16.45 -11.95
C ASP A 420 4.92 -15.84 -11.27
N TYR A 421 4.46 -16.42 -10.16
CA TYR A 421 3.29 -15.95 -9.39
C TYR A 421 3.38 -14.47 -8.98
N ASN A 422 4.58 -13.89 -8.92
CA ASN A 422 4.82 -12.46 -8.65
C ASN A 422 4.35 -11.51 -9.76
N VAL A 423 4.08 -12.00 -10.96
CA VAL A 423 3.54 -11.19 -12.07
C VAL A 423 2.02 -11.00 -11.95
N TYR A 424 1.41 -11.71 -11.02
CA TYR A 424 -0.01 -11.55 -10.65
C TYR A 424 -1.01 -11.77 -11.78
N ALA A 425 -0.84 -12.83 -12.58
CA ALA A 425 -1.83 -13.24 -13.58
C ALA A 425 -3.08 -13.85 -12.91
N TYR A 426 -3.89 -13.02 -12.25
CA TYR A 426 -5.01 -13.46 -11.41
C TYR A 426 -6.27 -13.87 -12.19
N ASN A 427 -6.45 -13.40 -13.40
CA ASN A 427 -7.65 -13.63 -14.21
C ASN A 427 -7.29 -13.97 -15.67
N LYS A 428 -8.32 -14.29 -16.46
CA LYS A 428 -8.15 -14.67 -17.87
C LYS A 428 -7.65 -13.53 -18.74
N GLU A 429 -8.04 -12.31 -18.43
CA GLU A 429 -7.63 -11.09 -19.15
C GLU A 429 -6.13 -10.84 -18.96
N ALA A 430 -5.63 -10.94 -17.72
CA ALA A 430 -4.20 -10.82 -17.44
C ALA A 430 -3.40 -11.94 -18.13
N LYS A 431 -3.93 -13.18 -18.14
CA LYS A 431 -3.31 -14.29 -18.90
C LYS A 431 -3.27 -14.01 -20.39
N ALA A 432 -4.39 -13.54 -20.98
CA ALA A 432 -4.47 -13.21 -22.40
C ALA A 432 -3.48 -12.10 -22.77
N PHE A 433 -3.44 -11.02 -21.97
CA PHE A 433 -2.47 -9.93 -22.16
C PHE A 433 -1.02 -10.42 -22.17
N LEU A 434 -0.62 -11.19 -21.18
CA LEU A 434 0.75 -11.71 -21.08
C LEU A 434 1.07 -12.74 -22.18
N ARG A 435 0.10 -13.55 -22.62
CA ARG A 435 0.26 -14.44 -23.77
C ARG A 435 0.51 -13.67 -25.07
N ASN A 436 -0.18 -12.56 -25.28
CA ASN A 436 0.06 -11.68 -26.42
C ASN A 436 1.47 -11.07 -26.42
N LEU A 437 2.11 -10.95 -25.25
CA LEU A 437 3.52 -10.58 -25.11
C LEU A 437 4.49 -11.77 -25.29
N GLY A 438 3.99 -12.98 -25.57
CA GLY A 438 4.81 -14.17 -25.78
C GLY A 438 5.01 -15.07 -24.56
N CYS A 439 4.29 -14.84 -23.45
CA CYS A 439 4.35 -15.69 -22.27
C CYS A 439 3.84 -17.11 -22.56
N SER A 440 4.65 -18.14 -22.33
CA SER A 440 4.32 -19.52 -22.65
C SER A 440 3.41 -20.18 -21.62
N PHE A 441 3.63 -19.92 -20.34
CA PHE A 441 2.77 -20.39 -19.23
C PHE A 441 2.97 -19.52 -18.00
N PHE A 442 2.11 -19.74 -17.00
CA PHE A 442 2.07 -18.97 -15.74
C PHE A 442 2.30 -19.88 -14.56
N VAL A 443 2.91 -19.36 -13.49
CA VAL A 443 2.80 -19.96 -12.17
C VAL A 443 1.54 -19.43 -11.50
N CYS A 444 0.68 -20.32 -11.05
CA CYS A 444 -0.58 -19.99 -10.39
C CYS A 444 -0.34 -19.08 -9.18
N PRO A 445 -1.10 -17.98 -9.01
CA PRO A 445 -0.99 -17.12 -7.84
C PRO A 445 -1.19 -17.89 -6.54
N ALA A 446 -0.25 -17.75 -5.60
CA ALA A 446 -0.28 -18.46 -4.31
C ALA A 446 -1.34 -17.89 -3.32
N GLU A 447 -1.99 -16.80 -3.67
CA GLU A 447 -3.00 -16.09 -2.88
C GLU A 447 -4.43 -16.52 -3.21
N LEU A 448 -4.64 -17.23 -4.34
CA LEU A 448 -5.95 -17.72 -4.76
C LEU A 448 -6.30 -19.05 -4.10
N THR A 449 -7.59 -19.21 -3.79
CA THR A 449 -8.16 -20.48 -3.35
C THR A 449 -8.25 -21.49 -4.49
N PHE A 450 -8.41 -22.78 -4.20
CA PHE A 450 -8.68 -23.80 -5.22
C PHE A 450 -9.91 -23.50 -6.08
N LYS A 451 -10.94 -22.87 -5.49
CA LYS A 451 -12.12 -22.45 -6.25
C LYS A 451 -11.79 -21.37 -7.28
N GLU A 452 -11.12 -20.33 -6.86
CA GLU A 452 -10.69 -19.22 -7.73
C GLU A 452 -9.69 -19.69 -8.80
N LEU A 453 -8.79 -20.62 -8.45
CA LEU A 453 -7.85 -21.21 -9.41
C LEU A 453 -8.57 -21.98 -10.52
N LYS A 454 -9.64 -22.71 -10.19
CA LYS A 454 -10.48 -23.39 -11.20
C LYS A 454 -11.23 -22.39 -12.08
N GLU A 455 -11.76 -21.32 -11.51
CA GLU A 455 -12.49 -20.27 -12.25
C GLU A 455 -11.52 -19.50 -13.18
N ARG A 456 -10.27 -19.27 -12.71
CA ARG A 456 -9.20 -18.66 -13.48
C ARG A 456 -8.75 -19.53 -14.66
N ASP A 457 -8.89 -20.84 -14.55
CA ASP A 457 -8.32 -21.83 -15.42
C ASP A 457 -6.78 -21.98 -15.26
N CYS A 458 -6.35 -23.16 -14.87
CA CYS A 458 -4.93 -23.51 -14.66
C CYS A 458 -4.39 -24.48 -15.72
N ASP A 459 -5.14 -24.76 -16.80
CA ASP A 459 -4.66 -25.64 -17.87
C ASP A 459 -3.43 -25.01 -18.54
N GLY A 460 -2.39 -25.83 -18.69
CA GLY A 460 -1.09 -25.38 -19.21
C GLY A 460 -0.21 -24.64 -18.19
N ASP A 461 -0.72 -24.29 -17.01
CA ASP A 461 0.01 -23.54 -15.98
C ASP A 461 0.77 -24.45 -15.00
N GLU A 462 1.62 -23.85 -14.18
CA GLU A 462 2.37 -24.50 -13.11
C GLU A 462 1.80 -24.11 -11.75
N MET A 463 1.68 -25.04 -10.79
CA MET A 463 1.19 -24.77 -9.45
C MET A 463 2.26 -25.01 -8.40
N LEU A 464 2.51 -24.04 -7.51
CA LEU A 464 3.41 -24.20 -6.38
C LEU A 464 2.76 -25.09 -5.32
N VAL A 465 3.35 -26.24 -5.03
CA VAL A 465 2.83 -27.22 -4.05
C VAL A 465 3.71 -27.35 -2.81
N TYR A 466 4.94 -26.85 -2.87
CA TYR A 466 5.85 -26.78 -1.73
C TYR A 466 6.79 -25.58 -1.85
N GLY A 467 7.03 -24.88 -0.75
CA GLY A 467 8.09 -23.87 -0.65
C GLY A 467 7.80 -22.77 0.38
N ARG A 468 8.85 -22.08 0.82
CA ARG A 468 8.71 -20.91 1.68
C ARG A 468 8.41 -19.70 0.83
N ILE A 469 7.20 -19.14 0.98
CA ILE A 469 6.80 -17.93 0.27
C ILE A 469 7.49 -16.71 0.89
N PRO A 470 8.11 -15.81 0.09
CA PRO A 470 8.59 -14.54 0.57
C PRO A 470 7.46 -13.70 1.16
N VAL A 471 7.59 -13.29 2.42
CA VAL A 471 6.66 -12.34 3.07
C VAL A 471 7.09 -10.90 2.88
N MET A 472 8.37 -10.67 2.56
CA MET A 472 8.90 -9.34 2.24
C MET A 472 10.17 -9.44 1.39
N THR A 473 10.23 -8.64 0.33
CA THR A 473 11.46 -8.31 -0.39
C THR A 473 11.77 -6.84 -0.16
N SER A 474 12.96 -6.52 0.33
CA SER A 474 13.30 -5.16 0.75
C SER A 474 14.69 -4.72 0.29
N THR A 475 14.77 -3.51 -0.28
CA THR A 475 16.04 -2.82 -0.56
C THR A 475 16.68 -2.25 0.71
N GLN A 476 15.93 -2.13 1.80
CA GLN A 476 16.46 -1.79 3.12
C GLN A 476 17.06 -3.05 3.76
N CYS A 477 18.33 -3.32 3.40
CA CYS A 477 19.03 -4.48 3.92
C CYS A 477 19.22 -4.38 5.44
N LEU A 478 18.74 -5.40 6.19
CA LEU A 478 18.78 -5.44 7.64
C LEU A 478 20.22 -5.34 8.17
N LYS A 479 21.17 -6.05 7.56
CA LYS A 479 22.60 -5.99 7.94
C LYS A 479 23.18 -4.59 7.71
N LYS A 480 22.85 -3.94 6.58
CA LYS A 480 23.30 -2.59 6.28
C LYS A 480 22.70 -1.57 7.25
N SER A 481 21.40 -1.68 7.55
CA SER A 481 20.72 -0.80 8.50
C SER A 481 21.23 -0.94 9.93
N ALA A 482 21.66 -2.16 10.31
CA ALA A 482 22.27 -2.42 11.62
C ALA A 482 23.79 -2.10 11.69
N GLY A 483 24.40 -1.61 10.62
CA GLY A 483 25.84 -1.31 10.57
C GLY A 483 26.76 -2.54 10.42
N HIS A 484 26.20 -3.72 10.13
CA HIS A 484 26.94 -5.00 10.06
C HIS A 484 27.11 -5.54 8.63
N CYS A 485 27.07 -4.67 7.61
CA CYS A 485 27.19 -5.10 6.23
C CYS A 485 28.62 -5.51 5.87
N GLN A 486 28.81 -6.77 5.51
CA GLN A 486 30.09 -7.32 5.02
C GLN A 486 30.09 -7.58 3.50
N LYS A 487 28.99 -7.22 2.80
CA LYS A 487 28.77 -7.52 1.37
C LYS A 487 28.86 -9.01 1.01
N THR A 488 28.66 -9.90 1.96
CA THR A 488 28.70 -11.34 1.78
C THR A 488 27.28 -11.90 1.86
N PRO A 489 26.84 -12.74 0.90
CA PRO A 489 25.55 -13.42 0.98
C PRO A 489 25.46 -14.27 2.24
N GLU A 490 24.38 -14.15 2.98
CA GLU A 490 24.18 -14.84 4.25
C GLU A 490 22.72 -15.21 4.43
N LEU A 491 22.46 -16.36 5.05
CA LEU A 491 21.17 -16.76 5.56
C LEU A 491 21.17 -16.63 7.08
N PHE A 492 20.27 -15.80 7.64
CA PHE A 492 20.09 -15.62 9.08
C PHE A 492 18.60 -15.57 9.42
N LYS A 493 18.26 -15.38 10.69
CA LYS A 493 16.88 -15.36 11.16
C LYS A 493 16.56 -14.06 11.87
N VAL A 494 15.32 -13.58 11.70
CA VAL A 494 14.73 -12.56 12.56
C VAL A 494 13.57 -13.18 13.34
N ARG A 495 13.34 -12.68 14.55
CA ARG A 495 12.29 -13.20 15.44
C ARG A 495 11.23 -12.14 15.69
N ASP A 496 9.97 -12.51 15.57
CA ASP A 496 8.85 -11.63 15.88
C ASP A 496 8.56 -11.57 17.40
N ARG A 497 7.57 -10.75 17.79
CA ARG A 497 7.15 -10.60 19.21
C ARG A 497 6.54 -11.87 19.80
N LYS A 498 6.08 -12.80 18.96
CA LYS A 498 5.52 -14.09 19.36
C LYS A 498 6.57 -15.19 19.40
N GLY A 499 7.84 -14.86 19.17
CA GLY A 499 8.95 -15.81 19.17
C GLY A 499 9.09 -16.64 17.87
N LYS A 500 8.29 -16.36 16.82
CA LYS A 500 8.42 -17.05 15.53
C LYS A 500 9.63 -16.54 14.77
N GLU A 501 10.39 -17.46 14.19
CA GLU A 501 11.60 -17.20 13.42
C GLU A 501 11.32 -17.16 11.93
N PHE A 502 11.78 -16.09 11.28
CA PHE A 502 11.64 -15.89 9.84
C PHE A 502 13.04 -15.91 9.22
N PRO A 503 13.33 -16.84 8.29
CA PRO A 503 14.60 -16.84 7.57
C PRO A 503 14.74 -15.59 6.70
N VAL A 504 15.95 -15.03 6.69
CA VAL A 504 16.31 -13.86 5.87
C VAL A 504 17.52 -14.19 5.02
N LYS A 505 17.39 -14.01 3.71
CA LYS A 505 18.51 -14.18 2.77
C LYS A 505 18.96 -12.83 2.23
N ASN A 506 20.23 -12.51 2.39
CA ASN A 506 20.85 -11.34 1.79
C ASN A 506 21.29 -11.64 0.35
N CYS A 507 20.70 -10.92 -0.60
CA CYS A 507 21.08 -10.97 -2.01
C CYS A 507 22.08 -9.84 -2.29
N CYS A 508 23.33 -10.00 -1.85
CA CYS A 508 24.33 -8.93 -1.79
C CYS A 508 24.72 -8.39 -3.15
N SER A 509 24.76 -9.23 -4.19
CA SER A 509 25.09 -8.80 -5.57
C SER A 509 24.07 -7.79 -6.09
N TYR A 510 22.81 -7.92 -5.70
CA TYR A 510 21.69 -7.03 -6.05
C TYR A 510 21.30 -6.06 -4.91
N CYS A 511 21.98 -6.11 -3.78
CA CYS A 511 21.76 -5.25 -2.61
C CYS A 511 20.29 -5.16 -2.14
N TYR A 512 19.65 -6.32 -1.97
CA TYR A 512 18.34 -6.46 -1.30
C TYR A 512 18.31 -7.69 -0.40
N ASN A 513 17.30 -7.82 0.44
CA ASN A 513 17.06 -9.04 1.20
C ASN A 513 15.64 -9.56 1.03
N VAL A 514 15.49 -10.86 1.20
CA VAL A 514 14.22 -11.57 1.17
C VAL A 514 13.97 -12.17 2.55
N ILE A 515 12.81 -11.86 3.13
CA ILE A 515 12.33 -12.48 4.37
C ILE A 515 11.30 -13.53 3.97
N TYR A 516 11.53 -14.78 4.34
CA TYR A 516 10.63 -15.88 4.04
C TYR A 516 9.68 -16.16 5.20
N ASN A 517 8.54 -16.77 4.91
CA ASN A 517 7.64 -17.26 5.94
C ASN A 517 8.36 -18.23 6.90
N SER A 518 7.95 -18.23 8.15
CA SER A 518 8.52 -19.08 9.21
C SER A 518 8.43 -20.58 8.89
N VAL A 519 7.39 -20.98 8.17
CA VAL A 519 7.15 -22.36 7.73
C VAL A 519 6.86 -22.41 6.22
N PRO A 520 7.18 -23.51 5.53
CA PRO A 520 6.85 -23.65 4.12
C PRO A 520 5.34 -23.87 3.92
N VAL A 521 4.83 -23.46 2.76
CA VAL A 521 3.59 -23.99 2.20
C VAL A 521 3.86 -25.45 1.83
N SER A 522 2.95 -26.34 2.13
CA SER A 522 3.04 -27.74 1.71
C SER A 522 1.64 -28.31 1.44
N LEU A 523 1.40 -28.77 0.22
CA LEU A 523 0.14 -29.34 -0.22
C LEU A 523 0.19 -30.90 -0.24
N HIS A 524 1.06 -31.52 0.57
CA HIS A 524 1.03 -32.96 0.78
C HIS A 524 -0.37 -33.40 1.27
N GLY A 525 -0.81 -34.57 0.85
CA GLY A 525 -2.16 -35.09 1.12
C GLY A 525 -3.28 -34.39 0.35
N TRP A 526 -2.93 -33.42 -0.56
CA TRP A 526 -3.91 -32.68 -1.36
C TRP A 526 -3.69 -32.84 -2.88
N SER A 527 -3.07 -33.93 -3.29
CA SER A 527 -2.79 -34.20 -4.69
C SER A 527 -4.06 -34.27 -5.57
N GLU A 528 -5.20 -34.70 -5.00
CA GLU A 528 -6.48 -34.70 -5.70
C GLU A 528 -7.05 -33.31 -5.93
N GLU A 529 -7.00 -32.43 -4.93
CA GLU A 529 -7.45 -31.06 -5.04
C GLU A 529 -6.63 -30.30 -6.09
N VAL A 530 -5.31 -30.51 -6.11
CA VAL A 530 -4.42 -29.98 -7.12
C VAL A 530 -4.75 -30.51 -8.52
N ARG A 531 -4.97 -31.82 -8.66
CA ARG A 531 -5.40 -32.43 -9.94
C ARG A 531 -6.71 -31.85 -10.46
N LYS A 532 -7.67 -31.54 -9.58
CA LYS A 532 -8.93 -30.88 -9.96
C LYS A 532 -8.75 -29.48 -10.53
N CYS A 533 -7.60 -28.83 -10.32
CA CYS A 533 -7.24 -27.56 -10.98
C CYS A 533 -6.56 -27.79 -12.33
N SER A 534 -6.21 -29.04 -12.70
CA SER A 534 -5.60 -29.46 -13.95
C SER A 534 -4.31 -28.70 -14.35
N PRO A 535 -3.34 -28.43 -13.43
CA PRO A 535 -2.10 -27.79 -13.82
C PRO A 535 -1.27 -28.74 -14.70
N ALA A 536 -0.51 -28.18 -15.66
CA ALA A 536 0.42 -28.96 -16.49
C ALA A 536 1.65 -29.42 -15.69
N SER A 537 2.05 -28.67 -14.67
CA SER A 537 3.15 -29.03 -13.77
C SER A 537 2.89 -28.57 -12.34
N VAL A 538 3.56 -29.22 -11.39
CA VAL A 538 3.61 -28.82 -9.98
C VAL A 538 5.06 -28.53 -9.60
N ARG A 539 5.28 -27.44 -8.83
CA ARG A 539 6.61 -26.96 -8.46
C ARG A 539 6.90 -27.11 -6.98
N LEU A 540 8.09 -27.59 -6.65
CA LEU A 540 8.69 -27.56 -5.33
C LEU A 540 9.74 -26.44 -5.31
N ALA A 541 9.62 -25.46 -4.42
CA ALA A 541 10.56 -24.35 -4.33
C ALA A 541 11.44 -24.49 -3.08
N PHE A 542 12.69 -24.85 -3.27
CA PHE A 542 13.70 -24.99 -2.20
C PHE A 542 14.46 -23.69 -2.00
N THR A 543 14.38 -23.16 -0.79
CA THR A 543 14.90 -21.83 -0.44
C THR A 543 15.96 -21.88 0.66
N THR A 544 15.64 -22.53 1.79
CA THR A 544 16.47 -22.56 3.00
C THR A 544 16.79 -23.98 3.47
N GLU A 545 16.23 -24.96 2.83
CA GLU A 545 16.36 -26.38 3.14
C GLU A 545 17.81 -26.86 2.92
N SER A 546 18.30 -27.75 3.77
CA SER A 546 19.54 -28.50 3.52
C SER A 546 19.36 -29.48 2.35
N ASN A 547 20.45 -29.96 1.77
CA ASN A 547 20.40 -30.92 0.66
C ASN A 547 19.60 -32.18 1.05
N LYS A 548 19.81 -32.69 2.25
CA LYS A 548 19.11 -33.85 2.78
C LYS A 548 17.59 -33.60 2.93
N GLU A 549 17.20 -32.45 3.46
CA GLU A 549 15.78 -32.07 3.60
C GLU A 549 15.13 -31.88 2.22
N ALA A 550 15.76 -31.16 1.31
CA ALA A 550 15.25 -30.94 -0.03
C ALA A 550 15.05 -32.25 -0.80
N ALA A 551 16.02 -33.17 -0.75
CA ALA A 551 15.93 -34.49 -1.37
C ALA A 551 14.79 -35.33 -0.75
N ALA A 552 14.63 -35.31 0.58
CA ALA A 552 13.57 -36.04 1.26
C ALA A 552 12.18 -35.51 0.87
N VAL A 553 12.00 -34.19 0.83
CA VAL A 553 10.75 -33.55 0.39
C VAL A 553 10.46 -33.88 -1.05
N ALA A 554 11.44 -33.73 -1.96
CA ALA A 554 11.24 -34.00 -3.38
C ALA A 554 10.84 -35.46 -3.64
N LYS A 555 11.52 -36.43 -3.02
CA LYS A 555 11.16 -37.85 -3.11
C LYS A 555 9.76 -38.13 -2.59
N ARG A 556 9.36 -37.47 -1.50
CA ARG A 556 8.00 -37.58 -0.95
C ARG A 556 6.95 -37.12 -1.97
N PHE A 557 7.12 -35.94 -2.57
CA PHE A 557 6.18 -35.42 -3.54
C PHE A 557 6.16 -36.23 -4.84
N VAL A 558 7.28 -36.84 -5.27
CA VAL A 558 7.30 -37.80 -6.37
C VAL A 558 6.39 -38.98 -6.08
N LYS A 559 6.53 -39.59 -4.91
CA LYS A 559 5.70 -40.73 -4.49
C LYS A 559 4.21 -40.38 -4.48
N GLU A 560 3.85 -39.26 -3.87
CA GLU A 560 2.45 -38.85 -3.72
C GLU A 560 1.85 -38.35 -5.06
N TYR A 561 2.51 -37.43 -5.76
CA TYR A 561 1.93 -36.76 -6.91
C TYR A 561 2.08 -37.53 -8.22
N LEU A 562 3.15 -38.31 -8.40
CA LEU A 562 3.41 -39.08 -9.61
C LEU A 562 3.01 -40.58 -9.46
N TRP A 563 3.26 -41.17 -8.30
CA TRP A 563 2.98 -42.58 -8.11
C TRP A 563 1.65 -42.85 -7.38
N GLY A 564 1.05 -41.81 -6.77
CA GLY A 564 -0.24 -41.90 -6.08
C GLY A 564 -0.18 -42.61 -4.74
N GLU A 565 0.99 -42.64 -4.10
CA GLU A 565 1.15 -43.25 -2.78
C GLU A 565 0.51 -42.34 -1.70
N GLU A 566 -0.29 -42.91 -0.83
CA GLU A 566 -0.76 -42.24 0.38
C GLU A 566 0.34 -42.27 1.43
N LEU A 567 0.79 -41.06 1.82
CA LEU A 567 1.87 -40.90 2.78
C LEU A 567 1.35 -40.17 4.03
N GLY A 568 1.77 -40.63 5.23
CA GLY A 568 1.44 -40.00 6.50
C GLY A 568 1.96 -38.56 6.60
N GLU A 569 1.73 -37.86 7.71
CA GLU A 569 2.16 -36.49 7.94
C GLU A 569 3.69 -36.31 7.77
N PRO A 570 4.16 -35.17 7.19
CA PRO A 570 5.57 -34.92 7.09
C PRO A 570 6.17 -34.54 8.45
N GLY A 571 7.44 -34.86 8.67
CA GLY A 571 8.15 -34.57 9.91
C GLY A 571 8.59 -33.13 10.10
N TYR A 572 7.88 -32.13 9.50
CA TYR A 572 8.19 -30.70 9.59
C TYR A 572 6.91 -29.86 9.75
N GLU A 573 7.04 -28.69 10.40
CA GLU A 573 5.96 -27.68 10.47
C GLU A 573 5.72 -27.06 9.08
N PHE A 574 4.44 -26.87 8.72
CA PHE A 574 4.02 -26.31 7.42
C PHE A 574 2.72 -25.51 7.53
N THR A 575 2.39 -24.81 6.48
CA THR A 575 1.07 -24.16 6.27
C THR A 575 0.46 -24.61 4.95
N ARG A 576 -0.86 -24.57 4.86
CA ARG A 576 -1.58 -24.80 3.59
C ARG A 576 -1.67 -23.55 2.71
N GLY A 577 -1.07 -22.42 3.12
CA GLY A 577 -1.17 -21.16 2.42
C GLY A 577 -2.62 -20.65 2.33
N HIS A 578 -2.96 -19.99 1.23
CA HIS A 578 -4.28 -19.42 0.99
C HIS A 578 -5.23 -20.32 0.21
N TYR A 579 -4.80 -21.50 -0.22
CA TYR A 579 -5.53 -22.39 -1.12
C TYR A 579 -6.95 -22.80 -0.65
N LYS A 580 -7.23 -22.73 0.64
CA LYS A 580 -8.55 -23.06 1.20
C LYS A 580 -9.34 -21.83 1.62
N ARG A 581 -8.68 -20.80 2.15
CA ARG A 581 -9.34 -19.64 2.77
C ARG A 581 -9.22 -18.34 1.99
N GLY A 582 -8.28 -18.26 1.06
CA GLY A 582 -7.96 -17.03 0.34
C GLY A 582 -7.19 -16.02 1.19
N VAL A 583 -7.07 -14.81 0.66
CA VAL A 583 -6.55 -13.63 1.34
C VAL A 583 -7.76 -12.77 1.69
N GLU A 584 -8.05 -12.60 2.99
CA GLU A 584 -9.10 -11.71 3.48
C GLU A 584 -8.58 -10.28 3.68
#